data_4560ee50f1da864c98ee8bbc2abb54d1
#
_entry.id   4560ee50f1da864c98ee8bbc2abb54d1
#
_cell.length_a   1.000
_cell.length_b   1.000
_cell.length_c   1.000
_cell.angle_alpha   90.00
_cell.angle_beta   90.00
_cell.angle_gamma   90.00
#
_symmetry.space_group_name_H-M   'P 1'
#
loop_
_entity.id
_entity.type
_entity.pdbx_description
1 polymer ?
#
loop_
_entity_poly.entity_id
_entity_poly.type
_entity_poly.pdbx_seq_one_letter_code
_entity_poly.pdbx_strand_id
1 'polypeptide(L)'
;MDAVIYAGSHRRGGNSDRAAELLAEGVRSAGGQADILFIRDYEIRHCKACGFCDTATDCQGQKRCALGQKDQAWELFEPLFTARAVFFTSPIYFYHLPSMFKTWVDRSQFLWTARRTNEPWTDLPERTAHTVLVAGRPRGEKLFEGARTSLKYFAANFNLKLAEPLVFRGVDTPGDLDAHADFTTRITVLGRQAWSEVAQR
;
A
#
# COMPACT_ATOMS: atom_id res chain seq x y z
N MET A 1 8.59 9.21 -10.17
CA MET A 1 7.54 8.17 -10.40
C MET A 1 6.19 8.83 -10.28
N ASP A 2 5.28 8.60 -11.24
CA ASP A 2 3.94 9.20 -11.21
C ASP A 2 3.07 8.52 -10.17
N ALA A 3 2.66 7.30 -10.42
CA ALA A 3 1.82 6.54 -9.50
C ALA A 3 2.41 5.17 -9.20
N VAL A 4 2.27 4.72 -7.96
CA VAL A 4 2.61 3.37 -7.52
C VAL A 4 1.39 2.69 -6.89
N ILE A 5 1.16 1.45 -7.24
CA ILE A 5 0.05 0.64 -6.78
C ILE A 5 0.59 -0.65 -6.16
N TYR A 6 0.37 -0.85 -4.87
CA TYR A 6 0.79 -2.04 -4.14
C TYR A 6 -0.34 -3.06 -4.10
N ALA A 7 -0.15 -4.20 -4.74
CA ALA A 7 -1.09 -5.32 -4.74
C ALA A 7 -0.71 -6.34 -3.66
N GLY A 8 -1.55 -6.42 -2.61
CA GLY A 8 -1.26 -7.18 -1.38
C GLY A 8 -1.75 -8.62 -1.37
N SER A 9 -2.31 -9.15 -2.46
CA SER A 9 -2.83 -10.51 -2.51
C SER A 9 -1.72 -11.56 -2.67
N HIS A 10 -1.86 -12.69 -1.96
CA HIS A 10 -1.04 -13.88 -2.21
C HIS A 10 -1.45 -14.62 -3.50
N ARG A 11 -2.72 -14.48 -3.92
CA ARG A 11 -3.23 -15.11 -5.15
C ARG A 11 -2.86 -14.28 -6.35
N ARG A 12 -2.34 -14.92 -7.40
CA ARG A 12 -2.15 -14.28 -8.71
C ARG A 12 -3.49 -14.22 -9.46
N GLY A 13 -3.73 -13.11 -10.16
CA GLY A 13 -4.95 -12.92 -10.96
C GLY A 13 -6.25 -12.88 -10.15
N GLY A 14 -6.17 -12.59 -8.85
CA GLY A 14 -7.36 -12.43 -8.01
C GLY A 14 -7.95 -11.02 -8.07
N ASN A 15 -9.07 -10.82 -7.39
CA ASN A 15 -9.82 -9.54 -7.41
C ASN A 15 -9.00 -8.32 -6.95
N SER A 16 -8.04 -8.49 -6.03
CA SER A 16 -7.16 -7.39 -5.63
C SER A 16 -6.14 -7.02 -6.72
N ASP A 17 -5.67 -8.00 -7.50
CA ASP A 17 -4.82 -7.73 -8.66
C ASP A 17 -5.62 -6.98 -9.73
N ARG A 18 -6.85 -7.44 -9.99
CA ARG A 18 -7.75 -6.77 -10.92
C ARG A 18 -8.07 -5.33 -10.48
N ALA A 19 -8.25 -5.10 -9.17
CA ALA A 19 -8.42 -3.76 -8.64
C ALA A 19 -7.18 -2.88 -8.88
N ALA A 20 -5.98 -3.43 -8.78
CA ALA A 20 -4.73 -2.71 -9.08
C ALA A 20 -4.65 -2.36 -10.58
N GLU A 21 -5.03 -3.26 -11.46
CA GLU A 21 -5.10 -3.01 -12.92
C GLU A 21 -6.08 -1.88 -13.24
N LEU A 22 -7.29 -1.91 -12.66
CA LEU A 22 -8.31 -0.86 -12.86
C LEU A 22 -7.85 0.51 -12.35
N LEU A 23 -7.14 0.56 -11.22
CA LEU A 23 -6.51 1.81 -10.76
C LEU A 23 -5.49 2.32 -11.77
N ALA A 24 -4.62 1.43 -12.28
CA ALA A 24 -3.62 1.78 -13.29
C ALA A 24 -4.26 2.26 -14.60
N GLU A 25 -5.34 1.59 -15.05
CA GLU A 25 -6.13 2.04 -16.20
C GLU A 25 -6.68 3.45 -15.98
N GLY A 26 -7.21 3.73 -14.77
CA GLY A 26 -7.70 5.05 -14.38
C GLY A 26 -6.62 6.12 -14.45
N VAL A 27 -5.45 5.87 -13.86
CA VAL A 27 -4.29 6.78 -13.89
C VAL A 27 -3.85 7.06 -15.33
N ARG A 28 -3.70 6.01 -16.15
CA ARG A 28 -3.28 6.12 -17.55
C ARG A 28 -4.29 6.88 -18.39
N SER A 29 -5.58 6.71 -18.14
CA SER A 29 -6.64 7.45 -18.85
C SER A 29 -6.60 8.96 -18.61
N ALA A 30 -5.95 9.38 -17.53
CA ALA A 30 -5.70 10.80 -17.20
C ALA A 30 -4.26 11.26 -17.54
N GLY A 31 -3.52 10.49 -18.35
CA GLY A 31 -2.19 10.85 -18.85
C GLY A 31 -1.03 10.54 -17.90
N GLY A 32 -1.27 9.85 -16.78
CA GLY A 32 -0.22 9.41 -15.86
C GLY A 32 0.37 8.05 -16.23
N GLN A 33 1.53 7.74 -15.64
CA GLN A 33 2.12 6.40 -15.65
C GLN A 33 1.89 5.72 -14.30
N ALA A 34 1.59 4.43 -14.32
CA ALA A 34 1.32 3.67 -13.11
C ALA A 34 2.09 2.35 -13.12
N ASP A 35 2.87 2.14 -12.07
CA ASP A 35 3.57 0.87 -11.81
C ASP A 35 2.80 0.07 -10.75
N ILE A 36 2.60 -1.23 -11.03
CA ILE A 36 1.97 -2.16 -10.09
C ILE A 36 3.06 -3.02 -9.47
N LEU A 37 3.19 -2.97 -8.15
CA LEU A 37 4.12 -3.77 -7.37
C LEU A 37 3.33 -4.86 -6.62
N PHE A 38 3.52 -6.10 -7.04
CA PHE A 38 2.89 -7.25 -6.38
C PHE A 38 3.76 -7.66 -5.18
N ILE A 39 3.32 -7.37 -3.97
CA ILE A 39 4.11 -7.61 -2.73
C ILE A 39 4.59 -9.07 -2.64
N ARG A 40 3.82 -10.03 -3.15
CA ARG A 40 4.16 -11.46 -3.18
C ARG A 40 5.37 -11.82 -4.03
N ASP A 41 5.80 -10.94 -4.94
CA ASP A 41 6.92 -11.20 -5.84
C ASP A 41 8.27 -10.76 -5.24
N TYR A 42 8.25 -10.22 -4.00
CA TYR A 42 9.43 -9.76 -3.28
C TYR A 42 9.74 -10.67 -2.09
N GLU A 43 11.01 -11.00 -1.92
CA GLU A 43 11.47 -11.69 -0.72
C GLU A 43 11.54 -10.71 0.46
N ILE A 44 10.62 -10.85 1.42
CA ILE A 44 10.54 -9.99 2.60
C ILE A 44 10.65 -10.84 3.86
N ARG A 45 11.72 -10.64 4.63
CA ARG A 45 11.88 -11.27 5.94
C ARG A 45 11.08 -10.51 6.99
N HIS A 46 10.51 -11.21 7.96
CA HIS A 46 9.78 -10.60 9.06
C HIS A 46 10.69 -9.74 9.96
N CYS A 47 10.12 -8.72 10.57
CA CYS A 47 10.83 -7.92 11.58
C CYS A 47 11.20 -8.81 12.77
N LYS A 48 12.47 -8.76 13.19
CA LYS A 48 13.00 -9.56 14.31
C LYS A 48 12.90 -8.84 15.66
N ALA A 49 12.34 -7.64 15.70
CA ALA A 49 12.31 -6.79 16.89
C ALA A 49 13.68 -6.65 17.57
N CYS A 50 14.76 -6.59 16.80
CA CYS A 50 16.13 -6.65 17.28
C CYS A 50 16.64 -5.34 17.89
N GLY A 51 15.85 -4.25 17.88
CA GLY A 51 16.22 -2.94 18.41
C GLY A 51 17.28 -2.18 17.61
N PHE A 52 17.84 -2.75 16.55
CA PHE A 52 18.90 -2.10 15.77
C PHE A 52 18.48 -0.70 15.26
N CYS A 53 17.25 -0.55 14.78
CA CYS A 53 16.75 0.74 14.30
C CYS A 53 16.63 1.82 15.38
N ASP A 54 16.61 1.46 16.67
CA ASP A 54 16.59 2.44 17.77
C ASP A 54 17.98 3.02 18.05
N THR A 55 19.05 2.31 17.71
CA THR A 55 20.43 2.68 17.99
C THR A 55 21.21 3.11 16.75
N ALA A 56 20.75 2.78 15.56
CA ALA A 56 21.43 3.06 14.29
C ALA A 56 21.21 4.52 13.85
N THR A 57 21.76 5.50 14.57
CA THR A 57 21.53 6.93 14.34
C THR A 57 22.30 7.51 13.16
N ASP A 58 23.41 6.89 12.75
CA ASP A 58 24.31 7.42 11.72
C ASP A 58 24.02 6.86 10.32
N CYS A 59 22.85 6.27 10.09
CA CYS A 59 22.48 5.68 8.83
C CYS A 59 21.03 5.97 8.44
N GLN A 60 20.80 6.10 7.13
CA GLN A 60 19.51 6.46 6.55
C GLN A 60 18.98 5.34 5.65
N GLY A 61 17.68 5.42 5.34
CA GLY A 61 17.04 4.52 4.42
C GLY A 61 17.17 3.05 4.83
N GLN A 62 17.49 2.19 3.87
CA GLN A 62 17.62 0.75 4.09
C GLN A 62 18.67 0.36 5.15
N LYS A 63 19.72 1.17 5.32
CA LYS A 63 20.80 0.91 6.30
C LYS A 63 20.32 1.04 7.74
N ARG A 64 19.20 1.73 7.97
CA ARG A 64 18.60 1.88 9.30
C ARG A 64 17.97 0.59 9.84
N CYS A 65 17.81 -0.43 9.02
CA CYS A 65 17.31 -1.74 9.43
C CYS A 65 18.39 -2.81 9.29
N ALA A 66 18.59 -3.64 10.31
CA ALA A 66 19.56 -4.75 10.27
C ALA A 66 19.32 -5.75 9.12
N LEU A 67 18.10 -5.78 8.56
CA LEU A 67 17.72 -6.59 7.41
C LEU A 67 17.63 -5.77 6.11
N GLY A 68 17.86 -4.47 6.14
CA GLY A 68 17.55 -3.58 5.02
C GLY A 68 18.26 -3.89 3.72
N GLN A 69 19.47 -4.47 3.79
CA GLN A 69 20.25 -4.89 2.61
C GLN A 69 20.28 -6.42 2.43
N LYS A 70 19.43 -7.15 3.14
CA LYS A 70 19.45 -8.62 3.17
C LYS A 70 18.19 -9.24 2.56
N ASP A 71 17.27 -8.41 2.12
CA ASP A 71 16.03 -8.78 1.44
C ASP A 71 15.50 -7.61 0.60
N GLN A 72 14.38 -7.81 -0.07
CA GLN A 72 13.82 -6.87 -1.03
C GLN A 72 12.79 -5.89 -0.43
N ALA A 73 12.66 -5.82 0.89
CA ALA A 73 11.67 -4.94 1.52
C ALA A 73 11.87 -3.46 1.15
N TRP A 74 13.12 -3.02 0.95
CA TRP A 74 13.44 -1.65 0.57
C TRP A 74 12.94 -1.29 -0.82
N GLU A 75 12.98 -2.19 -1.77
CA GLU A 75 12.49 -1.99 -3.14
C GLU A 75 11.00 -1.58 -3.16
N LEU A 76 10.23 -2.07 -2.16
CA LEU A 76 8.84 -1.66 -1.96
C LEU A 76 8.70 -0.36 -1.15
N PHE A 77 9.66 0.00 -0.29
CA PHE A 77 9.60 1.25 0.47
C PHE A 77 10.01 2.45 -0.38
N GLU A 78 11.04 2.29 -1.21
CA GLU A 78 11.64 3.39 -1.96
C GLU A 78 10.62 4.20 -2.79
N PRO A 79 9.68 3.60 -3.55
CA PRO A 79 8.67 4.36 -4.28
C PRO A 79 7.75 5.20 -3.39
N LEU A 80 7.53 4.82 -2.13
CA LEU A 80 6.70 5.59 -1.20
C LEU A 80 7.28 6.97 -0.84
N PHE A 81 8.58 7.17 -1.03
CA PHE A 81 9.22 8.47 -0.80
C PHE A 81 8.99 9.45 -1.95
N THR A 82 8.81 8.96 -3.17
CA THR A 82 8.87 9.80 -4.38
C THR A 82 7.60 9.78 -5.24
N ALA A 83 6.78 8.73 -5.17
CA ALA A 83 5.58 8.63 -5.99
C ALA A 83 4.59 9.76 -5.68
N ARG A 84 4.06 10.40 -6.73
CA ARG A 84 3.08 11.48 -6.61
C ARG A 84 1.72 10.98 -6.16
N ALA A 85 1.28 9.82 -6.66
CA ALA A 85 0.07 9.13 -6.25
C ALA A 85 0.39 7.72 -5.72
N VAL A 86 -0.21 7.33 -4.59
CA VAL A 86 0.03 6.04 -3.93
C VAL A 86 -1.29 5.30 -3.73
N PHE A 87 -1.30 4.02 -4.11
CA PHE A 87 -2.47 3.17 -3.97
C PHE A 87 -2.11 1.84 -3.32
N PHE A 88 -3.04 1.31 -2.52
CA PHE A 88 -2.95 -0.03 -1.94
C PHE A 88 -4.19 -0.83 -2.30
N THR A 89 -4.01 -2.05 -2.81
CA THR A 89 -5.11 -3.00 -3.01
C THR A 89 -4.87 -4.24 -2.15
N SER A 90 -5.88 -4.72 -1.45
CA SER A 90 -5.72 -5.88 -0.58
C SER A 90 -7.02 -6.68 -0.40
N PRO A 91 -6.94 -8.01 -0.37
CA PRO A 91 -8.01 -8.80 0.19
C PRO A 91 -7.99 -8.69 1.72
N ILE A 92 -9.11 -9.02 2.35
CA ILE A 92 -9.20 -9.14 3.81
C ILE A 92 -9.06 -10.60 4.22
N TYR A 93 -8.01 -10.89 5.00
CA TYR A 93 -7.79 -12.18 5.65
C TYR A 93 -7.92 -12.02 7.17
N PHE A 94 -8.84 -12.76 7.79
CA PHE A 94 -9.09 -12.66 9.23
C PHE A 94 -9.24 -11.21 9.74
N TYR A 95 -10.06 -10.39 9.04
CA TYR A 95 -10.30 -8.98 9.34
C TYR A 95 -9.07 -8.07 9.20
N HIS A 96 -8.02 -8.54 8.55
CA HIS A 96 -6.75 -7.83 8.45
C HIS A 96 -6.10 -7.96 7.05
N LEU A 97 -4.93 -7.36 6.89
CA LEU A 97 -4.07 -7.52 5.71
C LEU A 97 -3.52 -8.95 5.65
N PRO A 98 -3.26 -9.49 4.44
CA PRO A 98 -2.53 -10.75 4.27
C PRO A 98 -1.15 -10.73 4.95
N SER A 99 -0.63 -11.90 5.33
CA SER A 99 0.60 -12.02 6.13
C SER A 99 1.82 -11.35 5.48
N MET A 100 2.05 -11.51 4.17
CA MET A 100 3.19 -10.85 3.51
C MET A 100 3.05 -9.34 3.52
N PHE A 101 1.85 -8.81 3.27
CA PHE A 101 1.63 -7.37 3.36
C PHE A 101 1.88 -6.87 4.80
N LYS A 102 1.35 -7.59 5.79
CA LYS A 102 1.58 -7.25 7.20
C LYS A 102 3.06 -7.35 7.58
N THR A 103 3.79 -8.33 7.05
CA THR A 103 5.24 -8.46 7.21
C THR A 103 5.96 -7.22 6.69
N TRP A 104 5.61 -6.73 5.51
CA TRP A 104 6.19 -5.51 4.96
C TRP A 104 5.85 -4.28 5.81
N VAL A 105 4.59 -4.16 6.26
CA VAL A 105 4.16 -3.11 7.19
C VAL A 105 5.01 -3.11 8.45
N ASP A 106 5.25 -4.27 9.07
CA ASP A 106 6.05 -4.38 10.30
C ASP A 106 7.52 -4.02 10.08
N ARG A 107 8.03 -4.20 8.86
CA ARG A 107 9.39 -3.80 8.50
C ARG A 107 9.58 -2.29 8.43
N SER A 108 8.50 -1.48 8.40
CA SER A 108 8.58 -0.02 8.45
C SER A 108 8.93 0.54 9.84
N GLN A 109 9.14 -0.30 10.85
CA GLN A 109 9.51 0.12 12.21
C GLN A 109 10.70 1.08 12.24
N PHE A 110 11.69 0.91 11.36
CA PHE A 110 12.84 1.80 11.26
C PHE A 110 12.46 3.24 10.87
N LEU A 111 11.45 3.40 10.03
CA LEU A 111 10.92 4.72 9.64
C LEU A 111 10.18 5.38 10.80
N TRP A 112 9.34 4.61 11.52
CA TRP A 112 8.66 5.13 12.70
C TRP A 112 9.67 5.64 13.73
N THR A 113 10.74 4.89 13.97
CA THR A 113 11.83 5.32 14.87
C THR A 113 12.51 6.59 14.37
N ALA A 114 12.88 6.65 13.09
CA ALA A 114 13.53 7.82 12.50
C ALA A 114 12.66 9.09 12.58
N ARG A 115 11.37 8.96 12.32
CA ARG A 115 10.41 10.08 12.47
C ARG A 115 10.27 10.53 13.92
N ARG A 116 10.24 9.61 14.86
CA ARG A 116 10.18 9.92 16.29
C ARG A 116 11.40 10.71 16.76
N THR A 117 12.55 10.49 16.14
CA THR A 117 13.80 11.22 16.41
C THR A 117 14.01 12.43 15.49
N ASN A 118 13.01 12.80 14.68
CA ASN A 118 13.02 13.95 13.76
C ASN A 118 14.21 13.94 12.80
N GLU A 119 14.53 12.79 12.23
CA GLU A 119 15.63 12.70 11.26
C GLU A 119 15.25 13.39 9.94
N PRO A 120 16.11 14.30 9.39
CA PRO A 120 15.77 15.16 8.26
C PRO A 120 15.32 14.40 6.99
N TRP A 121 15.84 13.20 6.75
CA TRP A 121 15.47 12.39 5.59
C TRP A 121 14.03 11.84 5.65
N THR A 122 13.35 11.98 6.79
CA THR A 122 11.94 11.62 6.97
C THR A 122 11.00 12.81 6.77
N ASP A 123 11.51 14.00 6.49
CA ASP A 123 10.72 15.20 6.21
C ASP A 123 10.22 15.16 4.75
N LEU A 124 9.08 14.54 4.57
CA LEU A 124 8.44 14.35 3.27
C LEU A 124 7.23 15.27 3.12
N PRO A 125 6.92 15.75 1.91
CA PRO A 125 5.69 16.50 1.67
C PRO A 125 4.46 15.64 1.97
N GLU A 126 3.40 16.27 2.50
CA GLU A 126 2.13 15.59 2.69
C GLU A 126 1.52 15.21 1.33
N ARG A 127 1.13 13.94 1.19
CA ARG A 127 0.47 13.39 0.01
C ARG A 127 -0.69 12.50 0.44
N THR A 128 -1.58 12.18 -0.47
CA THR A 128 -2.71 11.30 -0.21
C THR A 128 -2.42 9.89 -0.72
N ALA A 129 -2.74 8.88 0.08
CA ALA A 129 -2.77 7.48 -0.34
C ALA A 129 -4.21 6.97 -0.41
N HIS A 130 -4.52 6.17 -1.41
CA HIS A 130 -5.84 5.60 -1.64
C HIS A 130 -5.81 4.08 -1.48
N THR A 131 -6.94 3.50 -1.09
CA THR A 131 -7.00 2.07 -0.78
C THR A 131 -8.25 1.44 -1.38
N VAL A 132 -8.10 0.25 -1.95
CA VAL A 132 -9.19 -0.63 -2.38
C VAL A 132 -9.09 -1.92 -1.58
N LEU A 133 -10.11 -2.26 -0.80
CA LEU A 133 -10.18 -3.46 0.01
C LEU A 133 -11.33 -4.36 -0.46
N VAL A 134 -11.03 -5.64 -0.69
CA VAL A 134 -12.01 -6.63 -1.14
C VAL A 134 -12.16 -7.75 -0.12
N ALA A 135 -13.38 -8.23 0.08
CA ALA A 135 -13.66 -9.31 1.01
C ALA A 135 -14.72 -10.26 0.44
N GLY A 136 -14.48 -11.57 0.54
CA GLY A 136 -15.45 -12.60 0.16
C GLY A 136 -16.70 -12.59 1.06
N ARG A 137 -16.57 -12.19 2.33
CA ARG A 137 -17.72 -12.13 3.24
C ARG A 137 -18.68 -11.00 2.83
N PRO A 138 -19.97 -11.30 2.59
CA PRO A 138 -20.97 -10.28 2.23
C PRO A 138 -21.37 -9.43 3.44
N ARG A 139 -21.19 -9.94 4.65
CA ARG A 139 -21.55 -9.28 5.92
C ARG A 139 -20.40 -9.40 6.92
N GLY A 140 -20.39 -8.53 7.93
CA GLY A 140 -19.41 -8.53 9.02
C GLY A 140 -19.26 -7.13 9.57
N GLU A 141 -19.43 -6.98 10.87
CA GLU A 141 -19.11 -5.75 11.57
C GLU A 141 -17.59 -5.57 11.55
N LYS A 142 -17.14 -4.34 11.39
CA LYS A 142 -15.71 -3.98 11.45
C LYS A 142 -14.78 -4.76 10.50
N LEU A 143 -15.33 -5.34 9.42
CA LEU A 143 -14.61 -6.25 8.52
C LEU A 143 -13.30 -5.65 7.96
N PHE A 144 -13.25 -4.34 7.74
CA PHE A 144 -12.11 -3.64 7.15
C PHE A 144 -11.29 -2.81 8.16
N GLU A 145 -11.73 -2.69 9.40
CA GLU A 145 -11.11 -1.78 10.39
C GLU A 145 -9.65 -2.14 10.70
N GLY A 146 -9.33 -3.42 10.89
CA GLY A 146 -7.96 -3.84 11.19
C GLY A 146 -6.99 -3.49 10.07
N ALA A 147 -7.37 -3.78 8.82
CA ALA A 147 -6.57 -3.43 7.65
C ALA A 147 -6.45 -1.91 7.49
N ARG A 148 -7.55 -1.16 7.61
CA ARG A 148 -7.57 0.30 7.53
C ARG A 148 -6.68 0.95 8.58
N THR A 149 -6.78 0.51 9.83
CA THR A 149 -5.98 1.05 10.94
C THR A 149 -4.49 0.81 10.70
N SER A 150 -4.10 -0.40 10.31
CA SER A 150 -2.71 -0.72 10.00
C SER A 150 -2.16 0.11 8.84
N LEU A 151 -2.92 0.24 7.76
CA LEU A 151 -2.51 1.04 6.60
C LEU A 151 -2.42 2.53 6.94
N LYS A 152 -3.32 3.05 7.79
CA LYS A 152 -3.27 4.45 8.23
C LYS A 152 -1.95 4.78 8.94
N TYR A 153 -1.55 3.95 9.91
CA TYR A 153 -0.31 4.19 10.65
C TYR A 153 0.94 3.85 9.82
N PHE A 154 0.86 2.87 8.94
CA PHE A 154 1.91 2.58 7.97
C PHE A 154 2.15 3.76 7.02
N ALA A 155 1.11 4.25 6.37
CA ALA A 155 1.16 5.37 5.43
C ALA A 155 1.69 6.65 6.11
N ALA A 156 1.33 6.90 7.37
CA ALA A 156 1.80 8.05 8.13
C ALA A 156 3.33 8.11 8.27
N ASN A 157 4.03 6.96 8.25
CA ASN A 157 5.49 6.94 8.26
C ASN A 157 6.11 7.64 7.03
N PHE A 158 5.37 7.72 5.92
CA PHE A 158 5.78 8.36 4.67
C PHE A 158 5.11 9.72 4.44
N ASN A 159 4.54 10.31 5.49
CA ASN A 159 3.71 11.51 5.43
C ASN A 159 2.55 11.38 4.41
N LEU A 160 1.98 10.19 4.31
CA LEU A 160 0.82 9.89 3.48
C LEU A 160 -0.45 9.91 4.33
N LYS A 161 -1.39 10.79 3.99
CA LYS A 161 -2.73 10.78 4.55
C LYS A 161 -3.58 9.74 3.85
N LEU A 162 -4.06 8.75 4.59
CA LEU A 162 -4.92 7.73 4.00
C LEU A 162 -6.33 8.27 3.78
N ALA A 163 -6.79 8.27 2.53
CA ALA A 163 -8.17 8.60 2.17
C ALA A 163 -9.15 7.51 2.66
N GLU A 164 -10.44 7.80 2.67
CA GLU A 164 -11.46 6.80 2.95
C GLU A 164 -11.37 5.65 1.92
N PRO A 165 -11.24 4.39 2.34
CA PRO A 165 -11.05 3.28 1.42
C PRO A 165 -12.31 2.98 0.61
N LEU A 166 -12.16 2.60 -0.66
CA LEU A 166 -13.18 1.86 -1.37
C LEU A 166 -13.20 0.42 -0.84
N VAL A 167 -14.38 -0.04 -0.43
CA VAL A 167 -14.56 -1.38 0.13
C VAL A 167 -15.60 -2.16 -0.66
N PHE A 168 -15.29 -3.42 -0.99
CA PHE A 168 -16.17 -4.31 -1.73
C PHE A 168 -16.34 -5.62 -0.97
N ARG A 169 -17.60 -6.05 -0.81
CA ARG A 169 -18.01 -7.26 -0.09
C ARG A 169 -18.59 -8.27 -1.06
N GLY A 170 -18.54 -9.56 -0.72
CA GLY A 170 -19.04 -10.65 -1.58
C GLY A 170 -18.17 -10.87 -2.81
N VAL A 171 -16.90 -10.51 -2.76
CA VAL A 171 -15.92 -10.62 -3.86
C VAL A 171 -14.86 -11.64 -3.42
N ASP A 172 -15.02 -12.92 -3.79
CA ASP A 172 -14.19 -14.04 -3.34
C ASP A 172 -13.45 -14.76 -4.47
N THR A 173 -14.20 -15.21 -5.48
CA THR A 173 -13.62 -15.95 -6.60
C THR A 173 -13.05 -15.02 -7.66
N PRO A 174 -12.01 -15.43 -8.42
CA PRO A 174 -11.50 -14.64 -9.53
C PRO A 174 -12.62 -14.27 -10.52
N GLY A 175 -12.69 -12.98 -10.88
CA GLY A 175 -13.72 -12.47 -11.78
C GLY A 175 -14.97 -11.89 -11.08
N ASP A 176 -15.17 -12.14 -9.78
CA ASP A 176 -16.30 -11.54 -9.06
C ASP A 176 -16.32 -10.02 -9.14
N LEU A 177 -15.13 -9.39 -9.11
CA LEU A 177 -15.03 -7.94 -9.22
C LEU A 177 -15.55 -7.43 -10.56
N ASP A 178 -15.22 -8.11 -11.67
CA ASP A 178 -15.65 -7.76 -13.01
C ASP A 178 -17.13 -8.06 -13.26
N ALA A 179 -17.74 -8.96 -12.50
CA ALA A 179 -19.18 -9.23 -12.55
C ALA A 179 -20.02 -8.02 -12.09
N HIS A 180 -19.39 -7.04 -11.42
CA HIS A 180 -20.04 -5.83 -10.93
C HIS A 180 -19.50 -4.58 -11.64
N ALA A 181 -20.17 -4.16 -12.72
CA ALA A 181 -19.76 -2.97 -13.50
C ALA A 181 -19.66 -1.68 -12.65
N ASP A 182 -20.45 -1.55 -11.60
CA ASP A 182 -20.34 -0.44 -10.64
C ASP A 182 -19.00 -0.49 -9.89
N PHE A 183 -18.52 -1.67 -9.46
CA PHE A 183 -17.26 -1.80 -8.73
C PHE A 183 -16.07 -1.43 -9.60
N THR A 184 -16.01 -1.96 -10.83
CA THR A 184 -14.94 -1.65 -11.79
C THR A 184 -14.90 -0.17 -12.13
N THR A 185 -16.08 0.43 -12.39
CA THR A 185 -16.20 1.87 -12.68
C THR A 185 -15.68 2.71 -11.52
N ARG A 186 -16.09 2.43 -10.29
CA ARG A 186 -15.64 3.19 -9.10
C ARG A 186 -14.14 3.14 -8.89
N ILE A 187 -13.53 1.97 -9.13
CA ILE A 187 -12.07 1.80 -8.98
C ILE A 187 -11.33 2.59 -10.07
N THR A 188 -11.75 2.49 -11.31
CA THR A 188 -11.15 3.22 -12.44
C THR A 188 -11.28 4.74 -12.25
N VAL A 189 -12.45 5.20 -11.80
CA VAL A 189 -12.70 6.62 -11.48
C VAL A 189 -11.78 7.08 -10.36
N LEU A 190 -11.58 6.28 -9.30
CA LEU A 190 -10.65 6.61 -8.22
C LEU A 190 -9.23 6.82 -8.75
N GLY A 191 -8.72 5.91 -9.58
CA GLY A 191 -7.38 6.03 -10.17
C GLY A 191 -7.23 7.33 -10.99
N ARG A 192 -8.22 7.62 -11.83
CA ARG A 192 -8.26 8.82 -12.67
C ARG A 192 -8.30 10.10 -11.84
N GLN A 193 -9.19 10.19 -10.85
CA GLN A 193 -9.36 11.38 -10.01
C GLN A 193 -8.11 11.65 -9.17
N ALA A 194 -7.60 10.63 -8.48
CA ALA A 194 -6.42 10.76 -7.65
C ALA A 194 -5.20 11.25 -8.44
N TRP A 195 -5.02 10.77 -9.68
CA TRP A 195 -3.97 11.28 -10.54
C TRP A 195 -4.21 12.71 -11.00
N SER A 196 -5.44 13.05 -11.44
CA SER A 196 -5.78 14.41 -11.89
C SER A 196 -5.52 15.47 -10.80
N GLU A 197 -5.80 15.15 -9.54
CA GLU A 197 -5.57 16.05 -8.39
C GLU A 197 -4.07 16.36 -8.17
N VAL A 198 -3.19 15.38 -8.39
CA VAL A 198 -1.74 15.58 -8.19
C VAL A 198 -1.03 16.10 -9.45
N ALA A 199 -1.59 15.85 -10.64
CA ALA A 199 -1.04 16.36 -11.89
C ALA A 199 -1.18 17.87 -12.05
N GLN A 200 -2.16 18.49 -11.37
CA GLN A 200 -2.43 19.91 -11.37
C GLN A 200 -1.59 20.72 -10.35
N ARG A 201 -0.87 20.02 -9.46
CA ARG A 201 0.05 20.62 -8.47
C ARG A 201 1.48 20.67 -9.00
#